data_6f16ef1d852fdb6d171ba0be438915f7
#
_entry.id   6f16ef1d852fdb6d171ba0be438915f7
#
_cell.length_a   1.000
_cell.length_b   1.000
_cell.length_c   1.000
_cell.angle_alpha   90.00
_cell.angle_beta   90.00
_cell.angle_gamma   90.00
#
_symmetry.space_group_name_H-M   'P 1'
#
loop_
_entity.id
_entity.type
_entity.pdbx_description
1 polymer ?
#
loop_
_entity_poly.entity_id
_entity_poly.type
_entity_poly.pdbx_seq_one_letter_code
_entity_poly.pdbx_strand_id
1 'polypeptide(L)'
;MSSDSLDNSLSDESISYLKSRPKSERSPIGQFLTPRILRDALTSQVPLKAGMRVLDPGVGTGEFLKSCAQRCKNLELFGWDIDDQVLDVARRLIPQATITPRSALSYWSGEKFDVVIGNPPYFEIRELDRPSKNEFSDVISGRPNIFSFFFKIGNDVLKEGGYLAYVVPPSMNNGAYFNKLRRFILNNFSIEYLKIFDDPFYSKMFRLLFN
;
A
#
# COMPACT_ATOMS: atom_id res chain seq x y z
N MET A 1 -12.67 -20.21 8.62
CA MET A 1 -11.26 -20.52 8.86
C MET A 1 -10.93 -20.08 10.27
N SER A 2 -10.38 -20.99 11.07
CA SER A 2 -9.92 -20.72 12.42
C SER A 2 -8.78 -19.71 12.44
N SER A 3 -8.49 -19.11 13.59
CA SER A 3 -7.32 -18.24 13.85
C SER A 3 -6.01 -18.82 13.28
N ASP A 4 -5.89 -20.12 13.19
CA ASP A 4 -4.71 -20.85 12.71
C ASP A 4 -4.37 -20.65 11.23
N SER A 5 -5.32 -20.28 10.36
CA SER A 5 -5.05 -20.06 8.92
C SER A 5 -4.46 -18.68 8.63
N LEU A 6 -4.66 -17.70 9.50
CA LEU A 6 -4.02 -16.39 9.44
C LEU A 6 -2.56 -16.46 9.95
N ASP A 7 -2.30 -17.32 10.92
CA ASP A 7 -0.96 -17.48 11.53
C ASP A 7 0.07 -17.97 10.51
N ASN A 8 -0.30 -18.82 9.54
CA ASN A 8 0.62 -19.31 8.49
C ASN A 8 0.86 -18.31 7.35
N SER A 9 0.20 -17.15 7.35
CA SER A 9 0.25 -16.17 6.26
C SER A 9 1.11 -14.93 6.55
N LEU A 10 1.49 -14.73 7.80
CA LEU A 10 2.27 -13.60 8.28
C LEU A 10 3.56 -14.07 8.96
N SER A 11 4.51 -13.16 9.14
CA SER A 11 5.71 -13.41 9.94
C SER A 11 5.39 -13.44 11.43
N ASP A 12 6.25 -14.10 12.23
CA ASP A 12 6.10 -14.16 13.69
C ASP A 12 6.09 -12.77 14.32
N GLU A 13 6.90 -11.84 13.79
CA GLU A 13 6.93 -10.44 14.22
C GLU A 13 5.59 -9.75 13.98
N SER A 14 4.99 -9.95 12.82
CA SER A 14 3.67 -9.40 12.48
C SER A 14 2.56 -10.01 13.33
N ILE A 15 2.61 -11.31 13.58
CA ILE A 15 1.66 -12.03 14.47
C ILE A 15 1.77 -11.49 15.90
N SER A 16 3.00 -11.34 16.40
CA SER A 16 3.24 -10.78 17.73
C SER A 16 2.69 -9.36 17.86
N TYR A 17 2.89 -8.52 16.85
CA TYR A 17 2.31 -7.17 16.81
C TYR A 17 0.78 -7.20 16.83
N LEU A 18 0.13 -8.10 16.05
CA LEU A 18 -1.32 -8.24 16.05
C LEU A 18 -1.89 -8.67 17.42
N LYS A 19 -1.16 -9.51 18.15
CA LYS A 19 -1.53 -9.95 19.49
C LYS A 19 -1.38 -8.82 20.52
N SER A 20 -0.36 -7.97 20.38
CA SER A 20 -0.10 -6.85 21.29
C SER A 20 -0.99 -5.64 21.06
N ARG A 21 -1.55 -5.47 19.86
CA ARG A 21 -2.38 -4.32 19.50
C ARG A 21 -3.73 -4.76 18.94
N PRO A 22 -4.82 -4.65 19.69
CA PRO A 22 -6.12 -5.18 19.30
C PRO A 22 -6.71 -4.48 18.09
N LYS A 23 -7.63 -5.14 17.39
CA LYS A 23 -8.27 -4.63 16.17
C LYS A 23 -8.96 -3.28 16.38
N SER A 24 -9.50 -3.04 17.58
CA SER A 24 -10.15 -1.77 17.96
C SER A 24 -9.22 -0.56 17.86
N GLU A 25 -7.92 -0.74 18.07
CA GLU A 25 -6.92 0.33 17.94
C GLU A 25 -6.40 0.50 16.51
N ARG A 26 -6.32 -0.62 15.75
CA ARG A 26 -5.77 -0.64 14.38
C ARG A 26 -6.79 -0.25 13.31
N SER A 27 -8.07 -0.64 13.49
CA SER A 27 -9.11 -0.37 12.49
C SER A 27 -9.37 1.12 12.23
N PRO A 28 -9.39 2.02 13.24
CA PRO A 28 -9.60 3.44 13.02
C PRO A 28 -8.52 4.12 12.17
N ILE A 29 -7.30 3.58 12.19
CA ILE A 29 -6.16 4.08 11.41
C ILE A 29 -5.92 3.28 10.13
N GLY A 30 -6.85 2.37 9.78
CA GLY A 30 -6.81 1.61 8.53
C GLY A 30 -5.70 0.55 8.43
N GLN A 31 -5.12 0.13 9.56
CA GLN A 31 -4.06 -0.89 9.59
C GLN A 31 -4.65 -2.30 9.41
N PHE A 32 -4.53 -2.83 8.21
CA PHE A 32 -4.90 -4.19 7.85
C PHE A 32 -3.70 -4.92 7.25
N LEU A 33 -3.27 -5.99 7.90
CA LEU A 33 -2.18 -6.81 7.36
C LEU A 33 -2.70 -7.66 6.19
N THR A 34 -1.97 -7.64 5.09
CA THR A 34 -2.34 -8.35 3.87
C THR A 34 -1.87 -9.81 3.94
N PRO A 35 -2.76 -10.80 3.73
CA PRO A 35 -2.37 -12.20 3.70
C PRO A 35 -1.31 -12.50 2.65
N ARG A 36 -0.47 -13.51 2.93
CA ARG A 36 0.64 -13.90 2.05
C ARG A 36 0.19 -14.19 0.62
N ILE A 37 -0.90 -14.94 0.45
CA ILE A 37 -1.42 -15.27 -0.87
C ILE A 37 -1.73 -14.02 -1.71
N LEU A 38 -2.18 -12.95 -1.08
CA LEU A 38 -2.46 -11.68 -1.76
C LEU A 38 -1.18 -10.92 -2.08
N ARG A 39 -0.20 -10.90 -1.16
CA ARG A 39 1.10 -10.26 -1.39
C ARG A 39 1.87 -10.96 -2.50
N ASP A 40 2.00 -12.29 -2.41
CA ASP A 40 2.76 -13.09 -3.37
C ASP A 40 2.19 -12.98 -4.77
N ALA A 41 0.86 -13.02 -4.90
CA ALA A 41 0.25 -12.88 -6.20
C ALA A 41 0.32 -11.44 -6.76
N LEU A 42 0.39 -10.36 -5.93
CA LEU A 42 0.66 -9.01 -6.42
C LEU A 42 2.14 -8.85 -6.79
N THR A 43 3.06 -9.22 -5.89
CA THR A 43 4.49 -9.12 -6.15
C THR A 43 4.93 -9.98 -7.35
N SER A 44 4.22 -11.09 -7.66
CA SER A 44 4.52 -11.93 -8.84
C SER A 44 4.27 -11.23 -10.16
N GLN A 45 3.46 -10.21 -10.21
CA GLN A 45 3.17 -9.45 -11.44
C GLN A 45 4.17 -8.30 -11.64
N VAL A 46 4.87 -7.88 -10.59
CA VAL A 46 5.87 -6.80 -10.69
C VAL A 46 7.19 -7.36 -11.22
N PRO A 47 7.75 -6.81 -12.31
CA PRO A 47 9.01 -7.30 -12.90
C PRO A 47 10.23 -6.79 -12.12
N LEU A 48 10.39 -7.24 -10.88
CA LEU A 48 11.48 -6.86 -9.98
C LEU A 48 12.85 -7.26 -10.55
N LYS A 49 13.82 -6.32 -10.52
CA LYS A 49 15.21 -6.52 -10.93
C LYS A 49 16.15 -5.97 -9.86
N ALA A 50 17.33 -6.58 -9.73
CA ALA A 50 18.37 -6.09 -8.81
C ALA A 50 18.70 -4.61 -9.08
N GLY A 51 18.89 -3.85 -8.01
CA GLY A 51 19.13 -2.40 -8.06
C GLY A 51 17.87 -1.54 -8.18
N MET A 52 16.68 -2.13 -8.35
CA MET A 52 15.44 -1.35 -8.33
C MET A 52 15.14 -0.80 -6.94
N ARG A 53 14.67 0.45 -6.91
CA ARG A 53 14.17 1.15 -5.71
C ARG A 53 12.69 0.85 -5.54
N VAL A 54 12.34 0.19 -4.45
CA VAL A 54 10.97 -0.25 -4.14
C VAL A 54 10.48 0.46 -2.89
N LEU A 55 9.36 1.17 -2.98
CA LEU A 55 8.72 1.88 -1.87
C LEU A 55 7.40 1.23 -1.48
N ASP A 56 7.19 1.06 -0.18
CA ASP A 56 5.85 0.89 0.42
C ASP A 56 5.53 2.15 1.25
N PRO A 57 4.63 3.03 0.78
CA PRO A 57 4.32 4.30 1.47
C PRO A 57 3.36 4.15 2.66
N GLY A 58 2.92 2.94 2.95
CA GLY A 58 2.14 2.55 4.13
C GLY A 58 2.63 1.21 4.63
N VAL A 59 3.93 1.14 4.96
CA VAL A 59 4.70 -0.10 5.09
C VAL A 59 4.17 -1.03 6.19
N GLY A 60 3.48 -0.51 7.19
CA GLY A 60 3.00 -1.31 8.29
C GLY A 60 4.11 -2.14 8.90
N THR A 61 3.88 -3.45 9.08
CA THR A 61 4.90 -4.38 9.58
C THR A 61 5.97 -4.78 8.55
N GLY A 62 5.87 -4.34 7.28
CA GLY A 62 6.88 -4.57 6.24
C GLY A 62 6.67 -5.81 5.39
N GLU A 63 5.56 -6.49 5.49
CA GLU A 63 5.30 -7.76 4.82
C GLU A 63 5.38 -7.70 3.28
N PHE A 64 4.97 -6.58 2.63
CA PHE A 64 5.12 -6.42 1.18
C PHE A 64 6.59 -6.32 0.77
N LEU A 65 7.38 -5.50 1.46
CA LEU A 65 8.81 -5.38 1.19
C LEU A 65 9.55 -6.71 1.43
N LYS A 66 9.15 -7.48 2.46
CA LYS A 66 9.66 -8.84 2.69
C LYS A 66 9.37 -9.75 1.50
N SER A 67 8.13 -9.73 0.98
CA SER A 67 7.77 -10.52 -0.21
C SER A 67 8.59 -10.09 -1.44
N CYS A 68 8.86 -8.80 -1.63
CA CYS A 68 9.74 -8.32 -2.70
C CYS A 68 11.18 -8.83 -2.53
N ALA A 69 11.75 -8.73 -1.31
CA ALA A 69 13.10 -9.19 -1.01
C ALA A 69 13.30 -10.70 -1.18
N GLN A 70 12.26 -11.49 -0.94
CA GLN A 70 12.26 -12.93 -1.17
C GLN A 70 12.29 -13.30 -2.65
N ARG A 71 11.64 -12.47 -3.50
CA ARG A 71 11.56 -12.70 -4.95
C ARG A 71 12.77 -12.20 -5.72
N CYS A 72 13.34 -11.09 -5.31
CA CYS A 72 14.49 -10.50 -5.99
C CYS A 72 15.52 -10.03 -4.97
N LYS A 73 16.75 -10.45 -5.17
CA LYS A 73 17.89 -10.02 -4.34
C LYS A 73 18.39 -8.64 -4.78
N ASN A 74 19.08 -7.93 -3.88
CA ASN A 74 19.71 -6.64 -4.15
C ASN A 74 18.72 -5.55 -4.61
N LEU A 75 17.49 -5.56 -4.05
CA LEU A 75 16.58 -4.44 -4.14
C LEU A 75 16.97 -3.36 -3.12
N GLU A 76 16.77 -2.09 -3.47
CA GLU A 76 16.79 -0.98 -2.54
C GLU A 76 15.37 -0.79 -1.98
N LEU A 77 15.17 -1.16 -0.73
CA LEU A 77 13.84 -1.20 -0.11
C LEU A 77 13.62 0.01 0.79
N PHE A 78 12.47 0.66 0.62
CA PHE A 78 12.06 1.84 1.38
C PHE A 78 10.64 1.66 1.92
N GLY A 79 10.44 2.02 3.18
CA GLY A 79 9.13 1.96 3.81
C GLY A 79 8.82 3.22 4.60
N TRP A 80 7.60 3.74 4.48
CA TRP A 80 7.09 4.87 5.24
C TRP A 80 5.85 4.46 6.04
N ASP A 81 5.75 4.92 7.26
CA ASP A 81 4.54 4.87 8.08
C ASP A 81 4.55 6.00 9.08
N ILE A 82 3.39 6.37 9.61
CA ILE A 82 3.25 7.39 10.65
C ILE A 82 3.28 6.80 12.06
N ASP A 83 3.21 5.49 12.20
CA ASP A 83 3.10 4.75 13.45
C ASP A 83 4.46 4.13 13.83
N ASP A 84 5.16 4.77 14.77
CA ASP A 84 6.48 4.32 15.20
C ASP A 84 6.50 2.89 15.75
N GLN A 85 5.40 2.44 16.37
CA GLN A 85 5.33 1.07 16.91
C GLN A 85 5.37 0.02 15.81
N VAL A 86 4.69 0.27 14.69
CA VAL A 86 4.70 -0.64 13.56
C VAL A 86 6.03 -0.58 12.80
N LEU A 87 6.67 0.58 12.75
CA LEU A 87 7.98 0.76 12.12
C LEU A 87 9.08 -0.06 12.81
N ASP A 88 9.01 -0.21 14.13
CA ASP A 88 9.95 -1.06 14.86
C ASP A 88 9.80 -2.54 14.49
N VAL A 89 8.59 -2.97 14.18
CA VAL A 89 8.35 -4.32 13.64
C VAL A 89 8.95 -4.44 12.25
N ALA A 90 8.70 -3.47 11.37
CA ALA A 90 9.23 -3.46 10.00
C ALA A 90 10.77 -3.47 9.98
N ARG A 91 11.43 -2.70 10.84
CA ARG A 91 12.91 -2.68 10.96
C ARG A 91 13.47 -4.04 11.36
N ARG A 92 12.80 -4.76 12.26
CA ARG A 92 13.22 -6.12 12.65
C ARG A 92 12.95 -7.13 11.52
N LEU A 93 11.82 -7.01 10.84
CA LEU A 93 11.43 -7.94 9.77
C LEU A 93 12.28 -7.79 8.52
N ILE A 94 12.72 -6.56 8.21
CA ILE A 94 13.47 -6.24 6.99
C ILE A 94 14.64 -5.29 7.34
N PRO A 95 15.68 -5.80 8.00
CA PRO A 95 16.79 -4.96 8.49
C PRO A 95 17.59 -4.28 7.38
N GLN A 96 17.50 -4.76 6.13
CA GLN A 96 18.13 -4.14 4.96
C GLN A 96 17.32 -2.99 4.35
N ALA A 97 16.08 -2.75 4.79
CA ALA A 97 15.24 -1.67 4.27
C ALA A 97 15.48 -0.35 4.99
N THR A 98 15.38 0.75 4.28
CA THR A 98 15.32 2.10 4.84
C THR A 98 13.90 2.40 5.30
N ILE A 99 13.65 2.30 6.60
CA ILE A 99 12.34 2.52 7.23
C ILE A 99 12.29 3.88 7.89
N THR A 100 11.41 4.76 7.41
CA THR A 100 11.35 6.17 7.82
C THR A 100 10.00 6.51 8.46
N PRO A 101 9.97 7.13 9.65
CA PRO A 101 8.76 7.65 10.27
C PRO A 101 8.33 8.93 9.52
N ARG A 102 7.37 8.79 8.61
CA ARG A 102 6.81 9.93 7.87
C ARG A 102 5.42 9.64 7.34
N SER A 103 4.64 10.70 7.19
CA SER A 103 3.39 10.62 6.44
C SER A 103 3.69 10.47 4.96
N ALA A 104 3.00 9.54 4.29
CA ALA A 104 3.01 9.45 2.84
C ALA A 104 2.48 10.73 2.17
N LEU A 105 1.60 11.48 2.86
CA LEU A 105 1.06 12.76 2.37
C LEU A 105 2.08 13.91 2.40
N SER A 106 3.22 13.73 3.03
CA SER A 106 4.28 14.75 3.04
C SER A 106 5.00 14.79 1.70
N TYR A 107 5.29 16.01 1.20
CA TYR A 107 6.02 16.20 -0.04
C TYR A 107 7.35 15.43 -0.06
N TRP A 108 7.65 14.77 -1.17
CA TRP A 108 8.89 14.05 -1.43
C TRP A 108 9.75 14.75 -2.48
N SER A 109 10.95 15.14 -2.09
CA SER A 109 11.95 15.79 -2.97
C SER A 109 13.15 14.89 -3.28
N GLY A 110 13.13 13.64 -2.79
CA GLY A 110 14.23 12.69 -3.04
C GLY A 110 14.15 12.01 -4.41
N GLU A 111 15.06 11.07 -4.63
CA GLU A 111 15.05 10.25 -5.83
C GLU A 111 13.79 9.42 -5.95
N LYS A 112 13.30 9.30 -7.16
CA LYS A 112 12.09 8.53 -7.48
C LYS A 112 12.32 7.02 -7.41
N PHE A 113 11.22 6.26 -7.36
CA PHE A 113 11.19 4.82 -7.19
C PHE A 113 10.86 4.11 -8.50
N ASP A 114 11.40 2.92 -8.70
CA ASP A 114 11.07 2.06 -9.82
C ASP A 114 9.74 1.34 -9.58
N VAL A 115 9.44 1.06 -8.31
CA VAL A 115 8.21 0.37 -7.88
C VAL A 115 7.65 1.04 -6.64
N VAL A 116 6.34 1.29 -6.64
CA VAL A 116 5.56 1.61 -5.44
C VAL A 116 4.56 0.48 -5.22
N ILE A 117 4.60 -0.15 -4.05
CA ILE A 117 3.79 -1.33 -3.75
C ILE A 117 3.21 -1.24 -2.34
N GLY A 118 2.01 -1.79 -2.12
CA GLY A 118 1.47 -1.84 -0.76
C GLY A 118 -0.03 -2.11 -0.69
N ASN A 119 -0.52 -1.97 0.52
CA ASN A 119 -1.94 -1.98 0.85
C ASN A 119 -2.28 -0.66 1.55
N PRO A 120 -2.65 0.40 0.80
CA PRO A 120 -2.99 1.69 1.39
C PRO A 120 -4.06 1.56 2.48
N PRO A 121 -4.06 2.41 3.51
CA PRO A 121 -5.11 2.40 4.52
C PRO A 121 -6.49 2.75 3.91
N TYR A 122 -7.58 2.21 4.52
CA TYR A 122 -8.95 2.42 4.04
C TYR A 122 -9.81 3.09 5.11
N PHE A 123 -9.83 4.41 5.12
CA PHE A 123 -10.75 5.17 5.96
C PHE A 123 -11.17 6.47 5.27
N GLU A 124 -12.34 6.97 5.64
CA GLU A 124 -12.86 8.25 5.17
C GLU A 124 -12.17 9.40 5.90
N ILE A 125 -11.69 10.39 5.15
CA ILE A 125 -11.14 11.62 5.71
C ILE A 125 -12.30 12.59 5.89
N ARG A 126 -12.62 12.94 7.14
CA ARG A 126 -13.74 13.81 7.46
C ARG A 126 -13.43 15.28 7.24
N GLU A 127 -12.21 15.68 7.56
CA GLU A 127 -11.75 17.07 7.43
C GLU A 127 -10.42 17.13 6.70
N LEU A 128 -10.39 17.88 5.61
CA LEU A 128 -9.17 18.24 4.89
C LEU A 128 -8.99 19.75 4.98
N ASP A 129 -7.79 20.19 5.27
CA ASP A 129 -7.43 21.58 5.14
C ASP A 129 -7.46 22.04 3.65
N ARG A 130 -7.44 23.34 3.41
CA ARG A 130 -7.50 23.89 2.04
C ARG A 130 -6.30 23.50 1.18
N PRO A 131 -5.05 23.54 1.66
CA PRO A 131 -3.89 23.06 0.89
C PRO A 131 -4.05 21.62 0.43
N SER A 132 -4.39 20.69 1.34
CA SER A 132 -4.62 19.30 0.99
C SER A 132 -5.77 19.08 0.01
N LYS A 133 -6.87 19.87 0.12
CA LYS A 133 -7.96 19.83 -0.86
C LYS A 133 -7.51 20.24 -2.26
N ASN A 134 -6.66 21.24 -2.37
CA ASN A 134 -6.13 21.69 -3.65
C ASN A 134 -5.15 20.68 -4.24
N GLU A 135 -4.23 20.19 -3.44
CA GLU A 135 -3.21 19.22 -3.84
C GLU A 135 -3.78 17.92 -4.38
N PHE A 136 -4.85 17.40 -3.72
CA PHE A 136 -5.49 16.13 -4.09
C PHE A 136 -6.81 16.31 -4.86
N SER A 137 -7.09 17.49 -5.40
CA SER A 137 -8.36 17.83 -6.06
C SER A 137 -8.68 16.96 -7.30
N ASP A 138 -7.68 16.36 -7.91
CA ASP A 138 -7.76 15.49 -9.08
C ASP A 138 -8.16 14.04 -8.74
N VAL A 139 -7.96 13.62 -7.49
CA VAL A 139 -8.30 12.26 -7.02
C VAL A 139 -9.47 12.21 -6.05
N ILE A 140 -9.95 13.35 -5.53
CA ILE A 140 -11.06 13.41 -4.57
C ILE A 140 -12.36 13.91 -5.21
N SER A 141 -13.48 13.22 -4.86
CA SER A 141 -14.84 13.59 -5.21
C SER A 141 -15.77 13.24 -4.05
N GLY A 142 -16.50 14.21 -3.53
CA GLY A 142 -17.41 14.01 -2.39
C GLY A 142 -16.65 13.67 -1.10
N ARG A 143 -16.89 12.49 -0.53
CA ARG A 143 -16.23 12.02 0.69
C ARG A 143 -14.91 11.32 0.35
N PRO A 144 -13.77 11.96 0.62
CA PRO A 144 -12.48 11.39 0.25
C PRO A 144 -12.12 10.18 1.14
N ASN A 145 -11.62 9.14 0.52
CA ASN A 145 -10.99 8.03 1.22
C ASN A 145 -9.47 8.13 1.05
N ILE A 146 -8.74 7.88 2.12
CA ILE A 146 -7.28 8.05 2.16
C ILE A 146 -6.55 7.28 1.05
N PHE A 147 -7.02 6.09 0.65
CA PHE A 147 -6.35 5.32 -0.40
C PHE A 147 -6.31 6.05 -1.75
N SER A 148 -7.27 6.94 -2.03
CA SER A 148 -7.25 7.74 -3.26
C SER A 148 -6.01 8.64 -3.34
N PHE A 149 -5.55 9.14 -2.20
CA PHE A 149 -4.35 9.99 -2.12
C PHE A 149 -3.09 9.19 -2.41
N PHE A 150 -3.05 7.92 -2.00
CA PHE A 150 -1.92 7.04 -2.26
C PHE A 150 -1.68 6.81 -3.76
N PHE A 151 -2.72 6.86 -4.60
CA PHE A 151 -2.54 6.83 -6.05
C PHE A 151 -1.80 8.06 -6.59
N LYS A 152 -2.18 9.25 -6.10
CA LYS A 152 -1.46 10.48 -6.48
C LYS A 152 -0.04 10.48 -5.95
N ILE A 153 0.15 10.13 -4.69
CA ILE A 153 1.48 10.00 -4.09
C ILE A 153 2.34 9.00 -4.88
N GLY A 154 1.77 7.83 -5.19
CA GLY A 154 2.45 6.82 -6.01
C GLY A 154 2.90 7.40 -7.35
N ASN A 155 2.03 8.11 -8.07
CA ASN A 155 2.36 8.78 -9.31
C ASN A 155 3.49 9.82 -9.13
N ASP A 156 3.41 10.62 -8.08
CA ASP A 156 4.37 11.72 -7.87
C ASP A 156 5.77 11.22 -7.49
N VAL A 157 5.88 10.05 -6.86
CA VAL A 157 7.16 9.48 -6.44
C VAL A 157 7.73 8.41 -7.38
N LEU A 158 6.94 7.92 -8.35
CA LEU A 158 7.40 6.96 -9.35
C LEU A 158 8.28 7.61 -10.42
N LYS A 159 9.26 6.87 -10.91
CA LYS A 159 9.93 7.14 -12.17
C LYS A 159 8.95 6.98 -13.34
N GLU A 160 9.21 7.62 -14.45
CA GLU A 160 8.52 7.33 -15.71
C GLU A 160 8.74 5.86 -16.09
N GLY A 161 7.67 5.15 -16.48
CA GLY A 161 7.71 3.70 -16.71
C GLY A 161 7.88 2.83 -15.45
N GLY A 162 7.75 3.41 -14.26
CA GLY A 162 7.75 2.67 -13.00
C GLY A 162 6.41 1.97 -12.74
N TYR A 163 6.38 1.05 -11.79
CA TYR A 163 5.21 0.22 -11.48
C TYR A 163 4.53 0.63 -10.18
N LEU A 164 3.23 0.90 -10.24
CA LEU A 164 2.36 1.08 -9.08
C LEU A 164 1.56 -0.19 -8.84
N ALA A 165 1.71 -0.82 -7.68
CA ALA A 165 1.07 -2.09 -7.35
C ALA A 165 0.35 -2.02 -6.00
N TYR A 166 -0.98 -1.85 -6.02
CA TYR A 166 -1.77 -1.70 -4.82
C TYR A 166 -2.85 -2.77 -4.65
N VAL A 167 -3.06 -3.16 -3.40
CA VAL A 167 -4.30 -3.80 -2.97
C VAL A 167 -5.28 -2.70 -2.59
N VAL A 168 -6.49 -2.71 -3.13
CA VAL A 168 -7.49 -1.65 -2.94
C VAL A 168 -8.89 -2.22 -2.72
N PRO A 169 -9.80 -1.47 -2.07
CA PRO A 169 -11.15 -1.95 -1.85
C PRO A 169 -11.97 -1.95 -3.15
N PRO A 170 -12.93 -2.87 -3.31
CA PRO A 170 -13.73 -2.98 -4.54
C PRO A 170 -14.69 -1.82 -4.76
N SER A 171 -15.02 -1.07 -3.73
CA SER A 171 -15.81 0.16 -3.86
C SER A 171 -15.17 1.17 -4.84
N MET A 172 -13.86 1.08 -5.05
CA MET A 172 -13.15 1.88 -6.06
C MET A 172 -13.73 1.66 -7.47
N ASN A 173 -14.24 0.45 -7.76
CA ASN A 173 -14.67 0.09 -9.10
C ASN A 173 -15.99 0.74 -9.53
N ASN A 174 -16.98 0.82 -8.65
CA ASN A 174 -18.33 1.26 -8.97
C ASN A 174 -18.89 2.39 -8.09
N GLY A 175 -18.15 2.82 -7.07
CA GLY A 175 -18.55 3.94 -6.23
C GLY A 175 -18.48 5.27 -6.98
N ALA A 176 -19.57 6.04 -6.99
CA ALA A 176 -19.61 7.38 -7.62
C ALA A 176 -18.54 8.34 -7.08
N TYR A 177 -18.20 8.21 -5.81
CA TYR A 177 -17.18 9.01 -5.14
C TYR A 177 -15.75 8.79 -5.68
N PHE A 178 -15.51 7.72 -6.45
CA PHE A 178 -14.20 7.42 -7.03
C PHE A 178 -14.07 7.76 -8.53
N ASN A 179 -15.02 8.53 -9.10
CA ASN A 179 -14.97 8.92 -10.50
C ASN A 179 -13.69 9.70 -10.87
N LYS A 180 -13.28 10.66 -10.03
CA LYS A 180 -12.04 11.40 -10.25
C LYS A 180 -10.81 10.52 -10.14
N LEU A 181 -10.76 9.66 -9.13
CA LEU A 181 -9.67 8.70 -8.98
C LEU A 181 -9.54 7.79 -10.21
N ARG A 182 -10.65 7.23 -10.72
CA ARG A 182 -10.61 6.40 -11.94
C ARG A 182 -10.10 7.15 -13.15
N ARG A 183 -10.53 8.42 -13.34
CA ARG A 183 -10.00 9.28 -14.41
C ARG A 183 -8.52 9.57 -14.23
N PHE A 184 -8.10 9.87 -13.01
CA PHE A 184 -6.69 10.08 -12.69
C PHE A 184 -5.85 8.85 -13.05
N ILE A 185 -6.30 7.67 -12.66
CA ILE A 185 -5.64 6.40 -13.00
C ILE A 185 -5.52 6.24 -14.52
N LEU A 186 -6.63 6.38 -15.27
CA LEU A 186 -6.63 6.20 -16.72
C LEU A 186 -5.82 7.25 -17.48
N ASN A 187 -5.62 8.44 -16.91
CA ASN A 187 -4.85 9.51 -17.52
C ASN A 187 -3.34 9.41 -17.27
N ASN A 188 -2.93 8.74 -16.20
CA ASN A 188 -1.53 8.72 -15.76
C ASN A 188 -0.88 7.34 -15.81
N PHE A 189 -1.66 6.27 -15.98
CA PHE A 189 -1.16 4.90 -15.94
C PHE A 189 -1.77 4.03 -17.04
N SER A 190 -1.00 3.04 -17.50
CA SER A 190 -1.52 1.89 -18.22
C SER A 190 -1.86 0.77 -17.23
N ILE A 191 -3.04 0.15 -17.34
CA ILE A 191 -3.41 -0.96 -16.46
C ILE A 191 -2.85 -2.25 -17.03
N GLU A 192 -1.80 -2.77 -16.41
CA GLU A 192 -1.14 -4.03 -16.82
C GLU A 192 -1.83 -5.27 -16.24
N TYR A 193 -2.38 -5.13 -15.04
CA TYR A 193 -2.99 -6.26 -14.35
C TYR A 193 -4.08 -5.81 -13.38
N LEU A 194 -5.22 -6.46 -13.47
CA LEU A 194 -6.35 -6.27 -12.54
C LEU A 194 -6.89 -7.64 -12.15
N LYS A 195 -6.94 -7.93 -10.85
CA LYS A 195 -7.58 -9.13 -10.34
C LYS A 195 -8.54 -8.82 -9.21
N ILE A 196 -9.74 -9.35 -9.33
CA ILE A 196 -10.78 -9.28 -8.30
C ILE A 196 -10.71 -10.58 -7.50
N PHE A 197 -10.68 -10.46 -6.18
CA PHE A 197 -10.82 -11.59 -5.27
C PHE A 197 -12.24 -11.63 -4.76
N ASP A 198 -12.89 -12.75 -5.00
CA ASP A 198 -14.19 -13.07 -4.42
C ASP A 198 -13.96 -14.14 -3.35
N ASP A 199 -13.50 -13.70 -2.19
CA ASP A 199 -13.27 -14.54 -1.02
C ASP A 199 -14.15 -14.04 0.12
N PRO A 200 -14.98 -14.90 0.75
CA PRO A 200 -15.88 -14.49 1.84
C PRO A 200 -15.16 -13.91 3.05
N PHE A 201 -13.86 -14.19 3.24
CA PHE A 201 -13.05 -13.65 4.35
C PHE A 201 -12.26 -12.40 3.95
N TYR A 202 -11.89 -12.27 2.67
CA TYR A 202 -11.20 -11.13 2.08
C TYR A 202 -12.07 -10.47 1.03
N SER A 203 -13.40 -10.53 1.24
CA SER A 203 -14.37 -10.09 0.27
C SER A 203 -14.00 -8.74 -0.28
N LYS A 204 -13.56 -8.77 -1.54
CA LYS A 204 -13.50 -7.60 -2.37
C LYS A 204 -12.19 -6.81 -2.23
N MET A 205 -11.04 -7.41 -2.48
CA MET A 205 -9.80 -6.70 -2.74
C MET A 205 -9.48 -6.72 -4.23
N PHE A 206 -9.21 -5.55 -4.82
CA PHE A 206 -8.65 -5.43 -6.15
C PHE A 206 -7.13 -5.36 -6.04
N ARG A 207 -6.46 -5.93 -7.03
CA ARG A 207 -5.06 -5.70 -7.27
C ARG A 207 -4.92 -4.98 -8.58
N LEU A 208 -4.15 -3.92 -8.56
CA LEU A 208 -3.86 -3.12 -9.73
C LEU A 208 -2.35 -3.02 -9.87
N LEU A 209 -1.85 -3.35 -11.04
CA LEU A 209 -0.52 -3.02 -11.50
C LEU A 209 -0.67 -2.00 -12.60
N PHE A 210 0.02 -0.90 -12.47
CA PHE A 210 0.07 0.19 -13.42
C PHE A 210 1.51 0.41 -13.87
N ASN A 211 1.66 0.79 -15.12
CA ASN A 211 2.90 1.22 -15.70
C ASN A 211 2.75 2.62 -16.30
#